data_e42dbde8278a71f77cb080c0aa7e90cc
#
_entry.id   e42dbde8278a71f77cb080c0aa7e90cc
#
_cell.length_a   1.000
_cell.length_b   1.000
_cell.length_c   1.000
_cell.angle_alpha   90.00
_cell.angle_beta   90.00
_cell.angle_gamma   90.00
#
_symmetry.space_group_name_H-M   'P 1'
#
loop_
_entity.id
_entity.type
_entity.pdbx_description
1 polymer ?
#
loop_
_entity_poly.entity_id
_entity_poly.type
_entity_poly.pdbx_seq_one_letter_code
_entity_poly.pdbx_strand_id
1 'polypeptide(L)'
;MDLHQVARGLWRWVLPHPEWEPPEQEDSPADWPAEVGCVAYETPDTLVLIDPLVVDGDQAPLDERAATKDRVAILVTVQWHERSRAGLTRRYDASATVPEGVEAFEVPGAGETIFWIPEHGALVPGDRILGDRPPGLRLCPESWLRHLGGYTREDLRADLQPLLDLPVEMVLVSHGEPVLHDGRAALERALS
;
A
#
# COMPACT_ATOMS: atom_id res chain seq x y z
N MET A 1 5.56 -17.19 -4.30
CA MET A 1 5.57 -15.79 -3.81
C MET A 1 6.86 -15.57 -3.02
N ASP A 2 7.60 -14.51 -3.33
CA ASP A 2 8.86 -14.18 -2.66
C ASP A 2 8.67 -12.96 -1.73
N LEU A 3 8.73 -13.18 -0.41
CA LEU A 3 8.61 -12.12 0.59
C LEU A 3 9.99 -11.56 0.91
N HIS A 4 10.22 -10.32 0.50
CA HIS A 4 11.43 -9.58 0.83
C HIS A 4 11.27 -8.88 2.18
N GLN A 5 12.13 -9.20 3.13
CA GLN A 5 12.16 -8.52 4.41
C GLN A 5 12.78 -7.13 4.25
N VAL A 6 11.99 -6.08 4.44
CA VAL A 6 12.45 -4.68 4.36
C VAL A 6 12.91 -4.14 5.71
N ALA A 7 12.34 -4.67 6.79
CA ALA A 7 12.78 -4.46 8.17
C ALA A 7 12.36 -5.65 9.03
N ARG A 8 12.80 -5.72 10.29
CA ARG A 8 12.41 -6.80 11.20
C ARG A 8 10.90 -6.82 11.39
N GLY A 9 10.25 -7.94 11.03
CA GLY A 9 8.80 -8.07 11.11
C GLY A 9 8.02 -7.29 10.03
N LEU A 10 8.70 -6.77 9.02
CA LEU A 10 8.08 -6.05 7.92
C LEU A 10 8.59 -6.58 6.58
N TRP A 11 7.67 -7.04 5.74
CA TRP A 11 7.96 -7.62 4.43
C TRP A 11 7.17 -6.95 3.32
N ARG A 12 7.73 -6.97 2.13
CA ARG A 12 7.06 -6.58 0.89
C ARG A 12 7.20 -7.71 -0.13
N TRP A 13 6.17 -7.92 -0.93
CA TRP A 13 6.25 -8.74 -2.13
C TRP A 13 5.56 -8.04 -3.28
N VAL A 14 5.89 -8.47 -4.49
CA VAL A 14 5.36 -7.92 -5.73
C VAL A 14 4.88 -9.07 -6.59
N LEU A 15 3.70 -8.91 -7.18
CA LEU A 15 3.15 -9.86 -8.14
C LEU A 15 2.51 -9.11 -9.31
N PRO A 16 2.52 -9.71 -10.50
CA PRO A 16 1.70 -9.21 -11.59
C PRO A 16 0.22 -9.37 -11.24
N HIS A 17 -0.56 -8.30 -11.46
CA HIS A 17 -2.00 -8.35 -11.20
C HIS A 17 -2.70 -9.18 -12.27
N PRO A 18 -3.54 -10.17 -11.92
CA PRO A 18 -4.13 -11.10 -12.89
C PRO A 18 -5.12 -10.44 -13.86
N GLU A 19 -5.69 -9.30 -13.50
CA GLU A 19 -6.64 -8.55 -14.33
C GLU A 19 -5.97 -7.39 -15.08
N TRP A 20 -4.63 -7.31 -15.05
CA TRP A 20 -3.94 -6.27 -15.77
C TRP A 20 -3.96 -6.53 -17.28
N GLU A 21 -4.33 -5.51 -18.01
CA GLU A 21 -4.24 -5.46 -19.47
C GLU A 21 -3.46 -4.20 -19.89
N PRO A 22 -2.67 -4.27 -20.97
CA PRO A 22 -1.99 -3.08 -21.48
C PRO A 22 -3.01 -1.97 -21.77
N PRO A 23 -2.77 -0.73 -21.30
CA PRO A 23 -3.69 0.35 -21.55
C PRO A 23 -3.78 0.67 -23.06
N GLU A 24 -4.97 0.95 -23.58
CA GLU A 24 -5.17 1.37 -24.97
C GLU A 24 -4.59 2.77 -25.23
N GLN A 25 -4.49 3.59 -24.19
CA GLN A 25 -3.98 4.97 -24.24
C GLN A 25 -3.13 5.25 -23.00
N GLU A 26 -1.99 5.90 -23.24
CA GLU A 26 -1.17 6.46 -22.16
C GLU A 26 -1.96 7.52 -21.37
N ASP A 27 -1.63 7.68 -20.09
CA ASP A 27 -2.33 8.61 -19.17
C ASP A 27 -3.85 8.37 -19.02
N SER A 28 -4.34 7.20 -19.39
CA SER A 28 -5.72 6.81 -19.09
C SER A 28 -5.87 6.35 -17.64
N PRO A 29 -7.10 6.27 -17.07
CA PRO A 29 -7.32 5.65 -15.76
C PRO A 29 -6.90 4.18 -15.69
N ALA A 30 -6.78 3.50 -16.83
CA ALA A 30 -6.33 2.11 -16.93
C ALA A 30 -4.79 2.00 -17.10
N ASP A 31 -4.07 3.12 -17.20
CA ASP A 31 -2.60 3.14 -17.34
C ASP A 31 -1.93 3.01 -15.97
N TRP A 32 -1.91 1.78 -15.46
CA TRP A 32 -1.24 1.43 -14.21
C TRP A 32 -0.26 0.26 -14.43
N PRO A 33 0.82 0.18 -13.63
CA PRO A 33 1.83 -0.88 -13.77
C PRO A 33 1.25 -2.27 -13.50
N ALA A 34 1.63 -3.26 -14.32
CA ALA A 34 1.20 -4.64 -14.15
C ALA A 34 1.55 -5.22 -12.77
N GLU A 35 2.70 -4.82 -12.24
CA GLU A 35 3.19 -5.29 -10.94
C GLU A 35 2.60 -4.45 -9.81
N VAL A 36 2.11 -5.15 -8.78
CA VAL A 36 1.53 -4.53 -7.59
C VAL A 36 2.26 -4.99 -6.33
N GLY A 37 2.59 -4.04 -5.50
CA GLY A 37 3.19 -4.26 -4.19
C GLY A 37 2.14 -4.59 -3.13
N CYS A 38 2.53 -5.45 -2.21
CA CYS A 38 1.77 -5.85 -1.04
C CYS A 38 2.67 -5.81 0.18
N VAL A 39 2.10 -5.61 1.37
CA VAL A 39 2.87 -5.49 2.61
C VAL A 39 2.35 -6.48 3.65
N ALA A 40 3.28 -7.11 4.39
CA ALA A 40 2.98 -7.86 5.60
C ALA A 40 3.77 -7.27 6.77
N TYR A 41 3.09 -7.05 7.90
CA TYR A 41 3.71 -6.54 9.12
C TYR A 41 3.29 -7.41 10.32
N GLU A 42 4.24 -7.76 11.14
CA GLU A 42 4.02 -8.55 12.36
C GLU A 42 4.10 -7.68 13.60
N THR A 43 2.98 -7.51 14.28
CA THR A 43 2.98 -7.09 15.69
C THR A 43 3.26 -8.31 16.60
N PRO A 44 3.39 -8.17 17.90
CA PRO A 44 3.58 -9.32 18.79
C PRO A 44 2.52 -10.42 18.61
N ASP A 45 1.26 -10.04 18.42
CA ASP A 45 0.11 -10.95 18.40
C ASP A 45 -0.66 -11.00 17.08
N THR A 46 -0.39 -10.10 16.15
CA THR A 46 -1.17 -9.95 14.91
C THR A 46 -0.28 -9.95 13.67
N LEU A 47 -0.67 -10.72 12.65
CA LEU A 47 -0.18 -10.55 11.28
C LEU A 47 -1.07 -9.56 10.55
N VAL A 48 -0.52 -8.46 10.10
CA VAL A 48 -1.21 -7.43 9.31
C VAL A 48 -0.85 -7.61 7.84
N LEU A 49 -1.82 -7.75 6.98
CA LEU A 49 -1.66 -7.80 5.53
C LEU A 49 -2.30 -6.55 4.93
N ILE A 50 -1.55 -5.79 4.15
CA ILE A 50 -2.05 -4.58 3.47
C ILE A 50 -2.04 -4.82 1.97
N ASP A 51 -3.21 -4.66 1.34
CA ASP A 51 -3.47 -4.87 -0.09
C ASP A 51 -2.96 -6.24 -0.60
N PRO A 52 -3.23 -7.36 0.08
CA PRO A 52 -2.61 -8.62 -0.25
C PRO A 52 -3.11 -9.18 -1.58
N LEU A 53 -2.18 -9.52 -2.47
CA LEU A 53 -2.39 -10.33 -3.66
C LEU A 53 -1.64 -11.65 -3.48
N VAL A 54 -2.32 -12.77 -3.72
CA VAL A 54 -1.72 -14.11 -3.77
C VAL A 54 -2.23 -14.85 -5.00
N VAL A 55 -1.37 -15.68 -5.55
CA VAL A 55 -1.76 -16.66 -6.59
C VAL A 55 -2.11 -17.97 -5.89
N ASP A 56 -3.13 -18.65 -6.37
CA ASP A 56 -3.60 -19.91 -5.78
C ASP A 56 -2.46 -20.92 -5.59
N GLY A 57 -2.33 -21.40 -4.34
CA GLY A 57 -1.30 -22.36 -3.95
C GLY A 57 0.05 -21.77 -3.53
N ASP A 58 0.25 -20.45 -3.65
CA ASP A 58 1.54 -19.79 -3.37
C ASP A 58 1.57 -18.98 -2.04
N GLN A 59 0.57 -19.20 -1.18
CA GLN A 59 0.45 -18.48 0.09
C GLN A 59 1.20 -19.09 1.29
N ALA A 60 1.96 -20.16 1.08
CA ALA A 60 2.68 -20.84 2.16
C ALA A 60 3.51 -19.91 3.08
N PRO A 61 4.24 -18.90 2.54
CA PRO A 61 4.97 -17.97 3.40
C PRO A 61 4.09 -17.12 4.32
N LEU A 62 2.84 -16.84 3.92
CA LEU A 62 1.87 -16.15 4.78
C LEU A 62 1.25 -17.12 5.80
N ASP A 63 0.99 -18.38 5.40
CA ASP A 63 0.48 -19.42 6.30
C ASP A 63 1.43 -19.66 7.47
N GLU A 64 2.74 -19.75 7.19
CA GLU A 64 3.77 -19.93 8.22
C GLU A 64 3.76 -18.79 9.25
N ARG A 65 3.60 -17.53 8.80
CA ARG A 65 3.51 -16.37 9.68
C ARG A 65 2.21 -16.32 10.45
N ALA A 66 1.09 -16.52 9.76
CA ALA A 66 -0.23 -16.53 10.38
C ALA A 66 -0.31 -17.56 11.51
N ALA A 67 0.31 -18.75 11.32
CA ALA A 67 0.34 -19.80 12.34
C ALA A 67 1.08 -19.43 13.63
N THR A 68 1.90 -18.38 13.64
CA THR A 68 2.64 -17.87 14.80
C THR A 68 1.94 -16.74 15.53
N LYS A 69 0.79 -16.30 15.05
CA LYS A 69 0.05 -15.14 15.57
C LYS A 69 -1.33 -15.55 16.06
N ASP A 70 -1.83 -14.81 17.04
CA ASP A 70 -3.17 -15.01 17.60
C ASP A 70 -4.25 -14.53 16.64
N ARG A 71 -3.93 -13.54 15.80
CA ARG A 71 -4.87 -12.86 14.91
C ARG A 71 -4.24 -12.51 13.57
N VAL A 72 -5.11 -12.36 12.56
CA VAL A 72 -4.74 -11.78 11.26
C VAL A 72 -5.67 -10.60 10.99
N ALA A 73 -5.09 -9.49 10.54
CA ALA A 73 -5.82 -8.33 10.06
C ALA A 73 -5.51 -8.11 8.57
N ILE A 74 -6.54 -7.84 7.76
CA ILE A 74 -6.38 -7.53 6.34
C ILE A 74 -6.93 -6.14 6.10
N LEU A 75 -6.03 -5.22 5.75
CA LEU A 75 -6.31 -3.83 5.50
C LEU A 75 -6.24 -3.55 4.00
N VAL A 76 -7.09 -2.64 3.53
CA VAL A 76 -7.17 -2.25 2.12
C VAL A 76 -7.04 -0.73 2.04
N THR A 77 -6.12 -0.25 1.20
CA THR A 77 -5.85 1.19 1.05
C THR A 77 -6.92 1.88 0.20
N VAL A 78 -7.38 1.22 -0.84
CA VAL A 78 -8.38 1.74 -1.78
C VAL A 78 -9.28 0.59 -2.27
N GLN A 79 -10.55 0.89 -2.58
CA GLN A 79 -11.57 -0.14 -2.83
C GLN A 79 -11.21 -1.17 -3.91
N TRP A 80 -10.44 -0.82 -4.92
CA TRP A 80 -10.01 -1.76 -5.98
C TRP A 80 -8.75 -2.56 -5.61
N HIS A 81 -8.16 -2.34 -4.44
CA HIS A 81 -7.12 -3.19 -3.87
C HIS A 81 -7.67 -4.35 -3.01
N GLU A 82 -8.94 -4.67 -3.13
CA GLU A 82 -9.55 -5.85 -2.49
C GLU A 82 -8.84 -7.17 -2.86
N ARG A 83 -8.35 -7.30 -4.08
CA ARG A 83 -7.46 -8.36 -4.57
C ARG A 83 -7.80 -9.75 -3.97
N SER A 84 -6.90 -10.34 -3.18
CA SER A 84 -7.10 -11.64 -2.52
C SER A 84 -7.77 -11.56 -1.15
N ARG A 85 -8.22 -10.37 -0.69
CA ARG A 85 -8.78 -10.16 0.64
C ARG A 85 -9.85 -11.17 1.01
N ALA A 86 -10.87 -11.36 0.17
CA ALA A 86 -11.99 -12.23 0.49
C ALA A 86 -11.57 -13.69 0.73
N GLY A 87 -10.62 -14.20 -0.06
CA GLY A 87 -10.07 -15.55 0.10
C GLY A 87 -9.25 -15.70 1.38
N LEU A 88 -8.36 -14.74 1.63
CA LEU A 88 -7.49 -14.72 2.80
C LEU A 88 -8.26 -14.46 4.10
N THR A 89 -9.33 -13.63 4.06
CA THR A 89 -10.22 -13.43 5.22
C THR A 89 -10.85 -14.75 5.65
N ARG A 90 -11.38 -15.53 4.72
CA ARG A 90 -11.94 -16.85 5.04
C ARG A 90 -10.89 -17.84 5.52
N ARG A 91 -9.67 -17.79 4.96
CA ARG A 91 -8.59 -18.70 5.30
C ARG A 91 -8.07 -18.49 6.72
N TYR A 92 -7.93 -17.24 7.13
CA TYR A 92 -7.29 -16.86 8.41
C TYR A 92 -8.29 -16.37 9.47
N ASP A 93 -9.60 -16.39 9.19
CA ASP A 93 -10.62 -15.73 10.03
C ASP A 93 -10.24 -14.28 10.35
N ALA A 94 -9.74 -13.58 9.32
CA ALA A 94 -9.12 -12.28 9.47
C ALA A 94 -10.14 -11.15 9.68
N SER A 95 -9.78 -10.19 10.53
CA SER A 95 -10.54 -8.95 10.72
C SER A 95 -10.11 -7.86 9.72
N ALA A 96 -10.95 -6.82 9.56
CA ALA A 96 -10.60 -5.58 8.86
C ALA A 96 -10.27 -4.43 9.83
N THR A 97 -10.16 -4.74 11.13
CA THR A 97 -9.86 -3.74 12.15
C THR A 97 -8.38 -3.41 12.15
N VAL A 98 -8.05 -2.13 12.13
CA VAL A 98 -6.67 -1.65 12.27
C VAL A 98 -6.17 -2.03 13.67
N PRO A 99 -5.11 -2.86 13.78
CA PRO A 99 -4.60 -3.30 15.08
C PRO A 99 -3.69 -2.25 15.72
N GLU A 100 -3.40 -2.45 17.00
CA GLU A 100 -2.34 -1.69 17.68
C GLU A 100 -1.01 -1.82 16.92
N GLY A 101 -0.25 -0.71 16.83
CA GLY A 101 1.00 -0.63 16.07
C GLY A 101 0.83 -0.24 14.60
N VAL A 102 -0.41 -0.03 14.14
CA VAL A 102 -0.72 0.55 12.83
C VAL A 102 -1.69 1.71 13.03
N GLU A 103 -1.46 2.81 12.33
CA GLU A 103 -2.35 3.97 12.28
C GLU A 103 -2.93 4.13 10.87
N ALA A 104 -4.14 4.66 10.77
CA ALA A 104 -4.82 4.89 9.52
C ALA A 104 -5.03 6.39 9.29
N PHE A 105 -4.59 6.89 8.15
CA PHE A 105 -4.80 8.27 7.70
C PHE A 105 -5.78 8.25 6.54
N GLU A 106 -6.98 8.71 6.80
CA GLU A 106 -8.01 8.84 5.77
C GLU A 106 -7.71 10.02 4.85
N VAL A 107 -7.82 9.80 3.55
CA VAL A 107 -7.81 10.83 2.50
C VAL A 107 -9.18 10.81 1.80
N PRO A 108 -10.24 11.35 2.45
CA PRO A 108 -11.62 11.12 2.04
C PRO A 108 -11.91 11.58 0.62
N GLY A 109 -11.37 12.73 0.21
CA GLY A 109 -11.54 13.26 -1.15
C GLY A 109 -10.94 12.36 -2.21
N ALA A 110 -9.90 11.61 -1.87
CA ALA A 110 -9.23 10.67 -2.76
C ALA A 110 -9.77 9.23 -2.64
N GLY A 111 -10.63 8.95 -1.66
CA GLY A 111 -11.16 7.61 -1.41
C GLY A 111 -10.09 6.59 -1.03
N GLU A 112 -9.05 7.03 -0.31
CA GLU A 112 -7.90 6.23 0.07
C GLU A 112 -7.65 6.30 1.57
N THR A 113 -7.19 5.20 2.14
CA THR A 113 -6.63 5.11 3.50
C THR A 113 -5.14 4.80 3.38
N ILE A 114 -4.29 5.64 3.95
CA ILE A 114 -2.85 5.42 4.03
C ILE A 114 -2.54 4.83 5.40
N PHE A 115 -1.81 3.72 5.45
CA PHE A 115 -1.42 3.10 6.70
C PHE A 115 -0.01 3.53 7.11
N TRP A 116 0.14 3.81 8.39
CA TRP A 116 1.39 4.20 9.02
C TRP A 116 1.80 3.12 10.05
N ILE A 117 3.06 2.69 9.98
CA ILE A 117 3.66 1.72 10.90
C ILE A 117 4.76 2.46 11.68
N PRO A 118 4.45 3.02 12.87
CA PRO A 118 5.38 3.88 13.63
C PRO A 118 6.70 3.20 13.99
N GLU A 119 6.69 1.92 14.32
CA GLU A 119 7.89 1.14 14.69
C GLU A 119 8.99 1.23 13.63
N HIS A 120 8.60 1.32 12.36
CA HIS A 120 9.54 1.33 11.23
C HIS A 120 9.60 2.67 10.50
N GLY A 121 8.85 3.67 10.92
CA GLY A 121 8.69 4.88 10.14
C GLY A 121 8.18 4.57 8.72
N ALA A 122 7.32 3.56 8.57
CA ALA A 122 6.88 3.08 7.27
C ALA A 122 5.48 3.57 6.92
N LEU A 123 5.37 4.24 5.77
CA LEU A 123 4.11 4.68 5.18
C LEU A 123 3.71 3.70 4.07
N VAL A 124 2.45 3.26 4.07
CA VAL A 124 1.90 2.33 3.07
C VAL A 124 0.71 2.99 2.39
N PRO A 125 0.94 3.73 1.30
CA PRO A 125 -0.12 4.33 0.49
C PRO A 125 -0.70 3.32 -0.50
N GLY A 126 -1.88 3.63 -1.03
CA GLY A 126 -2.49 2.94 -2.17
C GLY A 126 -2.03 3.53 -3.50
N ASP A 127 -2.94 4.26 -4.16
CA ASP A 127 -2.76 4.76 -5.52
C ASP A 127 -2.40 6.24 -5.64
N ARG A 128 -2.43 6.99 -4.55
CA ARG A 128 -2.20 8.45 -4.63
C ARG A 128 -0.74 8.81 -4.58
N ILE A 129 0.09 7.95 -4.00
CA ILE A 129 1.55 8.10 -3.95
C ILE A 129 2.18 6.88 -4.62
N LEU A 130 2.92 7.09 -5.67
CA LEU A 130 3.54 6.06 -6.50
C LEU A 130 5.06 6.15 -6.43
N GLY A 131 5.73 5.04 -6.65
CA GLY A 131 7.18 5.03 -6.83
C GLY A 131 7.59 5.67 -8.15
N ASP A 132 8.75 6.34 -8.14
CA ASP A 132 9.36 6.98 -9.31
C ASP A 132 10.85 6.64 -9.41
N ARG A 133 11.50 7.01 -10.51
CA ARG A 133 12.93 6.80 -10.77
C ARG A 133 13.74 8.09 -10.63
N PRO A 134 14.97 8.01 -10.08
CA PRO A 134 15.60 7.00 -9.23
C PRO A 134 14.84 6.86 -7.93
N PRO A 135 15.13 5.98 -6.97
CA PRO A 135 14.22 5.79 -5.84
C PRO A 135 13.63 7.09 -5.34
N GLY A 136 12.35 7.31 -5.61
CA GLY A 136 11.65 8.56 -5.40
C GLY A 136 10.14 8.33 -5.40
N LEU A 137 9.38 9.39 -5.19
CA LEU A 137 7.92 9.36 -5.17
C LEU A 137 7.35 10.39 -6.13
N ARG A 138 6.19 10.09 -6.66
CA ARG A 138 5.33 11.02 -7.41
C ARG A 138 3.88 10.83 -7.02
N LEU A 139 3.07 11.82 -7.27
CA LEU A 139 1.62 11.67 -7.16
C LEU A 139 1.07 10.94 -8.39
N CYS A 140 -0.08 10.29 -8.22
CA CYS A 140 -0.78 9.62 -9.30
C CYS A 140 -1.07 10.58 -10.47
N PRO A 141 -1.25 10.08 -11.70
CA PRO A 141 -1.71 10.89 -12.82
C PRO A 141 -3.04 11.60 -12.54
N GLU A 142 -3.27 12.76 -13.13
CA GLU A 142 -4.56 13.47 -12.99
C GLU A 142 -5.74 12.67 -13.55
N SER A 143 -5.49 11.81 -14.54
CA SER A 143 -6.48 10.88 -15.07
C SER A 143 -7.11 10.00 -14.00
N TRP A 144 -6.32 9.62 -12.95
CA TRP A 144 -6.79 8.80 -11.84
C TRP A 144 -7.66 9.57 -10.83
N LEU A 145 -7.68 10.89 -10.91
CA LEU A 145 -8.53 11.74 -10.05
C LEU A 145 -9.87 12.12 -10.71
N ARG A 146 -10.01 11.94 -12.03
CA ARG A 146 -11.19 12.41 -12.81
C ARG A 146 -12.54 11.86 -12.30
N HIS A 147 -12.55 10.67 -11.71
CA HIS A 147 -13.78 10.06 -11.20
C HIS A 147 -14.15 10.55 -9.79
N LEU A 148 -13.35 11.39 -9.17
CA LEU A 148 -13.52 11.86 -7.79
C LEU A 148 -14.32 13.17 -7.69
N GLY A 149 -15.21 13.43 -8.61
CA GLY A 149 -16.19 14.53 -8.48
C GLY A 149 -15.60 15.93 -8.43
N GLY A 150 -14.50 16.18 -9.14
CA GLY A 150 -13.83 17.49 -9.18
C GLY A 150 -12.65 17.63 -8.21
N TYR A 151 -12.28 16.56 -7.51
CA TYR A 151 -11.08 16.52 -6.70
C TYR A 151 -9.83 16.68 -7.57
N THR A 152 -8.99 17.62 -7.20
CA THR A 152 -7.84 18.04 -8.02
C THR A 152 -6.51 17.55 -7.42
N ARG A 153 -5.44 17.68 -8.19
CA ARG A 153 -4.08 17.44 -7.69
C ARG A 153 -3.70 18.40 -6.56
N GLU A 154 -4.21 19.62 -6.57
CA GLU A 154 -3.98 20.59 -5.51
C GLU A 154 -4.67 20.17 -4.21
N ASP A 155 -5.93 19.69 -4.31
CA ASP A 155 -6.63 19.11 -3.16
C ASP A 155 -5.89 17.90 -2.59
N LEU A 156 -5.42 17.01 -3.48
CA LEU A 156 -4.61 15.84 -3.07
C LEU A 156 -3.33 16.26 -2.34
N ARG A 157 -2.61 17.26 -2.85
CA ARG A 157 -1.42 17.77 -2.16
C ARG A 157 -1.76 18.32 -0.78
N ALA A 158 -2.83 19.09 -0.66
CA ALA A 158 -3.27 19.65 0.61
C ALA A 158 -3.63 18.56 1.62
N ASP A 159 -4.36 17.54 1.18
CA ASP A 159 -4.78 16.42 2.04
C ASP A 159 -3.61 15.54 2.48
N LEU A 160 -2.53 15.47 1.70
CA LEU A 160 -1.33 14.69 2.02
C LEU A 160 -0.28 15.48 2.85
N GLN A 161 -0.39 16.81 2.94
CA GLN A 161 0.55 17.64 3.73
C GLN A 161 0.76 17.16 5.18
N PRO A 162 -0.29 16.73 5.92
CA PRO A 162 -0.11 16.26 7.30
C PRO A 162 0.83 15.05 7.44
N LEU A 163 1.04 14.27 6.38
CA LEU A 163 2.00 13.16 6.40
C LEU A 163 3.45 13.63 6.58
N LEU A 164 3.76 14.88 6.25
CA LEU A 164 5.09 15.46 6.46
C LEU A 164 5.40 15.73 7.94
N ASP A 165 4.42 15.70 8.82
CA ASP A 165 4.64 15.80 10.27
C ASP A 165 5.10 14.45 10.87
N LEU A 166 4.98 13.36 10.12
CA LEU A 166 5.43 12.04 10.54
C LEU A 166 6.94 11.86 10.27
N PRO A 167 7.65 11.10 11.11
CA PRO A 167 9.05 10.75 10.89
C PRO A 167 9.17 9.62 9.85
N VAL A 168 8.80 9.91 8.59
CA VAL A 168 8.76 8.91 7.51
C VAL A 168 10.18 8.53 7.08
N GLU A 169 10.56 7.29 7.34
CA GLU A 169 11.81 6.67 6.88
C GLU A 169 11.63 5.95 5.56
N MET A 170 10.53 5.21 5.40
CA MET A 170 10.26 4.45 4.18
C MET A 170 8.82 4.64 3.69
N VAL A 171 8.65 4.47 2.37
CA VAL A 171 7.32 4.48 1.73
C VAL A 171 7.20 3.23 0.87
N LEU A 172 6.29 2.34 1.26
CA LEU A 172 6.06 1.04 0.64
C LEU A 172 4.87 1.12 -0.31
N VAL A 173 5.12 1.61 -1.49
CA VAL A 173 4.10 1.88 -2.53
C VAL A 173 3.51 0.62 -3.13
N SER A 174 2.25 0.71 -3.57
CA SER A 174 1.57 -0.34 -4.34
C SER A 174 2.10 -0.43 -5.78
N HIS A 175 2.45 0.68 -6.40
CA HIS A 175 2.96 0.75 -7.77
C HIS A 175 4.32 1.41 -7.82
N GLY A 176 5.28 0.78 -8.51
CA GLY A 176 6.65 1.25 -8.68
C GLY A 176 7.58 0.80 -7.54
N GLU A 177 8.79 1.39 -7.54
CA GLU A 177 9.82 1.05 -6.56
C GLU A 177 9.54 1.73 -5.21
N PRO A 178 9.68 1.02 -4.08
CA PRO A 178 9.56 1.62 -2.76
C PRO A 178 10.73 2.55 -2.45
N VAL A 179 10.50 3.52 -1.60
CA VAL A 179 11.57 4.31 -0.96
C VAL A 179 11.85 3.68 0.41
N LEU A 180 13.06 3.16 0.61
CA LEU A 180 13.43 2.46 1.84
C LEU A 180 14.23 3.32 2.82
N HIS A 181 14.68 4.50 2.41
CA HIS A 181 15.42 5.47 3.23
C HIS A 181 15.04 6.88 2.79
N ASP A 182 15.15 7.84 3.71
CA ASP A 182 14.84 9.27 3.43
C ASP A 182 13.40 9.48 2.91
N GLY A 183 12.45 8.65 3.37
CA GLY A 183 11.07 8.67 2.90
C GLY A 183 10.40 10.04 3.03
N ARG A 184 10.64 10.76 4.13
CA ARG A 184 10.13 12.11 4.32
C ARG A 184 10.62 13.07 3.23
N ALA A 185 11.92 13.07 2.92
CA ALA A 185 12.46 13.94 1.89
C ALA A 185 11.93 13.59 0.49
N ALA A 186 11.67 12.29 0.23
CA ALA A 186 11.03 11.85 -1.01
C ALA A 186 9.57 12.33 -1.09
N LEU A 187 8.84 12.27 0.02
CA LEU A 187 7.46 12.75 0.11
C LEU A 187 7.38 14.28 -0.06
N GLU A 188 8.27 15.05 0.58
CA GLU A 188 8.37 16.51 0.40
C GLU A 188 8.54 16.89 -1.08
N ARG A 189 9.42 16.18 -1.80
CA ARG A 189 9.62 16.40 -3.25
C ARG A 189 8.39 16.07 -4.09
N ALA A 190 7.66 15.01 -3.74
CA ALA A 190 6.45 14.60 -4.46
C ALA A 190 5.27 15.57 -4.25
N LEU A 191 5.23 16.25 -3.10
CA LEU A 191 4.20 17.19 -2.71
C LEU A 191 4.52 18.67 -3.06
N SER A 192 5.72 18.95 -3.56
CA SER A 192 6.15 20.30 -3.95
C SER A 192 5.59 20.79 -5.31
#